data_f01b69f14f901bd20a4c51c7bcd1298b
#
_entry.id   f01b69f14f901bd20a4c51c7bcd1298b
#
_cell.length_a   1.000
_cell.length_b   1.000
_cell.length_c   1.000
_cell.angle_alpha   90.00
_cell.angle_beta   90.00
_cell.angle_gamma   90.00
#
_symmetry.space_group_name_H-M   'P 1'
#
loop_
_entity.id
_entity.type
_entity.pdbx_description
1 polymer ?
#
loop_
_entity_poly.entity_id
_entity_poly.type
_entity_poly.pdbx_seq_one_letter_code
_entity_poly.pdbx_strand_id
1 'polypeptide(L)'
;MNSHDKIYVAGHRGLVGSAIVRCLKARGYDNIVVLGHAELDLTRQSEVEAFFEQEEPDYVFLAAARVGGIGANSYYPAEFFYENMAIALNVINAAWKNGVKKLLNLGSSCIYPKLAPQPLKEEYLLTGPLEPTNEGYAIAKIAAIKMCAYYNNEFGTNYISLMPTNLYGTGDNYDPFTSHVLPAMIRKIHEAKEKGQPVVLWGDGTPLREFLHADDLADAAVMLMERYNYKDIGEFINVGSGQ
;
A
#
# COMPACT_ATOMS: atom_id res chain seq x y z
N MET A 1 -2.45 -15.28 13.87
CA MET A 1 -2.33 -14.15 14.82
C MET A 1 -3.24 -14.43 16.01
N ASN A 2 -2.78 -14.14 17.23
CA ASN A 2 -3.59 -14.21 18.46
C ASN A 2 -4.03 -12.79 18.86
N SER A 3 -5.10 -12.66 19.65
CA SER A 3 -5.66 -11.35 20.03
C SER A 3 -4.67 -10.41 20.74
N HIS A 4 -3.71 -10.98 21.46
CA HIS A 4 -2.71 -10.24 22.25
C HIS A 4 -1.34 -10.08 21.56
N ASP A 5 -1.15 -10.65 20.35
CA ASP A 5 0.09 -10.43 19.60
C ASP A 5 0.24 -8.94 19.29
N LYS A 6 1.47 -8.43 19.41
CA LYS A 6 1.74 -7.02 19.14
C LYS A 6 1.77 -6.76 17.62
N ILE A 7 0.86 -5.93 17.14
CA ILE A 7 0.66 -5.64 15.72
C ILE A 7 1.03 -4.18 15.44
N TYR A 8 2.05 -3.96 14.64
CA TYR A 8 2.40 -2.63 14.15
C TYR A 8 1.71 -2.35 12.82
N VAL A 9 0.99 -1.22 12.74
CA VAL A 9 0.37 -0.74 11.49
C VAL A 9 1.05 0.55 11.07
N ALA A 10 2.04 0.44 10.17
CA ALA A 10 2.70 1.57 9.56
C ALA A 10 1.75 2.29 8.60
N GLY A 11 1.57 3.61 8.73
CA GLY A 11 0.66 4.38 7.88
C GLY A 11 -0.81 4.37 8.33
N HIS A 12 -1.08 4.16 9.61
CA HIS A 12 -2.42 4.05 10.23
C HIS A 12 -3.37 5.23 9.99
N ARG A 13 -2.85 6.41 9.60
CA ARG A 13 -3.66 7.60 9.29
C ARG A 13 -4.10 7.68 7.82
N GLY A 14 -3.51 6.87 6.94
CA GLY A 14 -3.88 6.78 5.53
C GLY A 14 -5.15 5.96 5.31
N LEU A 15 -5.67 6.01 4.08
CA LEU A 15 -6.88 5.29 3.66
C LEU A 15 -6.85 3.80 4.06
N VAL A 16 -5.82 3.07 3.64
CA VAL A 16 -5.72 1.63 3.90
C VAL A 16 -5.30 1.33 5.33
N GLY A 17 -4.30 2.04 5.87
CA GLY A 17 -3.83 1.79 7.24
C GLY A 17 -4.92 2.01 8.28
N SER A 18 -5.77 3.05 8.11
CA SER A 18 -6.89 3.29 9.02
C SER A 18 -7.96 2.20 8.90
N ALA A 19 -8.22 1.69 7.69
CA ALA A 19 -9.14 0.57 7.47
C ALA A 19 -8.62 -0.72 8.13
N ILE A 20 -7.32 -1.02 8.02
CA ILE A 20 -6.69 -2.17 8.70
C ILE A 20 -6.85 -2.05 10.22
N VAL A 21 -6.60 -0.87 10.80
CA VAL A 21 -6.79 -0.67 12.25
C VAL A 21 -8.24 -0.89 12.67
N ARG A 22 -9.21 -0.39 11.89
CA ARG A 22 -10.65 -0.65 12.17
C ARG A 22 -10.97 -2.14 12.10
N CYS A 23 -10.50 -2.84 11.07
CA CYS A 23 -10.70 -4.27 10.88
C CYS A 23 -10.09 -5.09 12.02
N LEU A 24 -8.85 -4.81 12.41
CA LEU A 24 -8.18 -5.49 13.54
C LEU A 24 -8.95 -5.31 14.83
N LYS A 25 -9.36 -4.08 15.17
CA LYS A 25 -10.19 -3.79 16.36
C LYS A 25 -11.52 -4.53 16.32
N ALA A 26 -12.21 -4.54 15.19
CA ALA A 26 -13.48 -5.25 15.02
C ALA A 26 -13.34 -6.77 15.19
N ARG A 27 -12.16 -7.32 14.89
CA ARG A 27 -11.82 -8.75 15.09
C ARG A 27 -11.28 -9.06 16.49
N GLY A 28 -11.20 -8.07 17.39
CA GLY A 28 -10.82 -8.25 18.79
C GLY A 28 -9.31 -8.25 19.04
N TYR A 29 -8.50 -7.73 18.12
CA TYR A 29 -7.09 -7.44 18.39
C TYR A 29 -6.97 -6.17 19.24
N ASP A 30 -6.28 -6.25 20.37
CA ASP A 30 -6.21 -5.18 21.39
C ASP A 30 -4.81 -4.57 21.52
N ASN A 31 -3.77 -5.24 21.03
CA ASN A 31 -2.38 -4.79 21.13
C ASN A 31 -1.87 -4.22 19.79
N ILE A 32 -2.45 -3.10 19.37
CA ILE A 32 -2.14 -2.44 18.10
C ILE A 32 -1.26 -1.21 18.35
N VAL A 33 -0.03 -1.26 17.83
CA VAL A 33 0.92 -0.14 17.87
C VAL A 33 0.77 0.70 16.60
N VAL A 34 0.64 2.01 16.76
CA VAL A 34 0.55 2.98 15.67
C VAL A 34 1.32 4.25 16.03
N LEU A 35 2.13 4.76 15.11
CA LEU A 35 2.85 6.02 15.24
C LEU A 35 2.64 6.88 13.99
N GLY A 36 2.48 8.18 14.18
CA GLY A 36 2.41 9.15 13.09
C GLY A 36 3.80 9.53 12.57
N HIS A 37 3.85 10.12 11.37
CA HIS A 37 5.12 10.54 10.75
C HIS A 37 5.96 11.48 11.63
N ALA A 38 5.33 12.33 12.43
CA ALA A 38 6.03 13.22 13.35
C ALA A 38 6.65 12.50 14.57
N GLU A 39 6.18 11.28 14.86
CA GLU A 39 6.65 10.45 15.97
C GLU A 39 7.68 9.41 15.49
N LEU A 40 7.55 8.94 14.25
CA LEU A 40 8.46 7.98 13.61
C LEU A 40 8.52 8.26 12.11
N ASP A 41 9.65 8.80 11.67
CA ASP A 41 9.94 8.98 10.24
C ASP A 41 10.54 7.70 9.67
N LEU A 42 9.73 6.94 8.93
CA LEU A 42 10.14 5.66 8.34
C LEU A 42 11.23 5.78 7.27
N THR A 43 11.53 7.00 6.80
CA THR A 43 12.67 7.23 5.88
C THR A 43 14.02 7.26 6.63
N ARG A 44 14.01 7.35 7.96
CA ARG A 44 15.20 7.41 8.81
C ARG A 44 15.50 6.05 9.43
N GLN A 45 16.52 5.39 8.88
CA GLN A 45 16.91 4.04 9.30
C GLN A 45 17.09 3.90 10.82
N SER A 46 17.83 4.83 11.45
CA SER A 46 18.11 4.74 12.89
C SER A 46 16.86 4.86 13.77
N GLU A 47 15.88 5.67 13.35
CA GLU A 47 14.63 5.80 14.08
C GLU A 47 13.79 4.52 13.98
N VAL A 48 13.76 3.92 12.78
CA VAL A 48 13.04 2.65 12.54
C VAL A 48 13.69 1.51 13.30
N GLU A 49 15.03 1.38 13.28
CA GLU A 49 15.74 0.35 14.03
C GLU A 49 15.48 0.48 15.53
N ALA A 50 15.61 1.67 16.11
CA ALA A 50 15.34 1.91 17.53
C ALA A 50 13.87 1.60 17.90
N PHE A 51 12.91 1.95 17.04
CA PHE A 51 11.50 1.61 17.25
C PHE A 51 11.27 0.10 17.29
N PHE A 52 11.81 -0.64 16.32
CA PHE A 52 11.64 -2.09 16.28
C PHE A 52 12.33 -2.81 17.43
N GLU A 53 13.50 -2.34 17.86
CA GLU A 53 14.20 -2.85 19.05
C GLU A 53 13.44 -2.59 20.35
N GLN A 54 12.76 -1.45 20.47
CA GLN A 54 11.97 -1.11 21.65
C GLN A 54 10.62 -1.82 21.69
N GLU A 55 9.91 -1.83 20.55
CA GLU A 55 8.52 -2.31 20.49
C GLU A 55 8.42 -3.80 20.21
N GLU A 56 9.39 -4.42 19.56
CA GLU A 56 9.42 -5.85 19.22
C GLU A 56 8.06 -6.35 18.68
N PRO A 57 7.51 -5.79 17.58
CA PRO A 57 6.21 -6.20 17.06
C PRO A 57 6.26 -7.63 16.53
N ASP A 58 5.22 -8.43 16.84
CA ASP A 58 5.06 -9.78 16.31
C ASP A 58 4.66 -9.78 14.84
N TYR A 59 3.79 -8.82 14.46
CA TYR A 59 3.23 -8.68 13.12
C TYR A 59 3.31 -7.24 12.63
N VAL A 60 3.53 -7.08 11.33
CA VAL A 60 3.63 -5.75 10.70
C VAL A 60 2.72 -5.66 9.49
N PHE A 61 1.92 -4.61 9.42
CA PHE A 61 1.23 -4.16 8.22
C PHE A 61 1.92 -2.91 7.69
N LEU A 62 2.65 -3.03 6.58
CA LEU A 62 3.32 -1.90 5.94
C LEU A 62 2.39 -1.24 4.92
N ALA A 63 1.53 -0.34 5.42
CA ALA A 63 0.64 0.49 4.64
C ALA A 63 1.18 1.92 4.42
N ALA A 64 2.31 2.26 5.03
CA ALA A 64 2.96 3.55 4.86
C ALA A 64 3.59 3.66 3.48
N ALA A 65 3.27 4.74 2.78
CA ALA A 65 3.87 5.09 1.50
C ALA A 65 3.60 6.57 1.20
N ARG A 66 4.47 7.20 0.42
CA ARG A 66 4.12 8.44 -0.27
C ARG A 66 3.28 8.08 -1.49
N VAL A 67 2.02 8.46 -1.48
CA VAL A 67 1.05 8.15 -2.54
C VAL A 67 0.46 9.42 -3.12
N GLY A 68 0.00 9.36 -4.37
CA GLY A 68 -0.65 10.49 -5.04
C GLY A 68 -1.09 10.13 -6.44
N GLY A 69 -1.96 10.97 -7.00
CA GLY A 69 -2.43 10.86 -8.37
C GLY A 69 -1.33 11.11 -9.41
N ILE A 70 -1.69 11.01 -10.69
CA ILE A 70 -0.79 11.19 -11.85
C ILE A 70 -0.04 12.53 -11.78
N GLY A 71 -0.73 13.63 -11.41
CA GLY A 71 -0.13 14.96 -11.32
C GLY A 71 1.03 15.01 -10.32
N ALA A 72 0.82 14.51 -9.11
CA ALA A 72 1.84 14.48 -8.07
C ALA A 72 3.02 13.58 -8.45
N ASN A 73 2.75 12.37 -8.96
CA ASN A 73 3.80 11.43 -9.39
C ASN A 73 4.67 12.00 -10.51
N SER A 74 4.06 12.67 -11.50
CA SER A 74 4.80 13.28 -12.61
C SER A 74 5.63 14.49 -12.19
N TYR A 75 5.19 15.22 -11.16
CA TYR A 75 5.87 16.43 -10.69
C TYR A 75 7.00 16.15 -9.69
N TYR A 76 6.85 15.11 -8.84
CA TYR A 76 7.81 14.75 -7.78
C TYR A 76 8.39 13.32 -7.93
N PRO A 77 8.84 12.87 -9.10
CA PRO A 77 9.21 11.46 -9.32
C PRO A 77 10.37 11.00 -8.41
N ALA A 78 11.36 11.87 -8.16
CA ALA A 78 12.49 11.56 -7.30
C ALA A 78 12.08 11.36 -5.82
N GLU A 79 11.19 12.21 -5.32
CA GLU A 79 10.71 12.10 -3.94
C GLU A 79 9.83 10.87 -3.76
N PHE A 80 8.92 10.57 -4.72
CA PHE A 80 8.12 9.35 -4.69
C PHE A 80 8.99 8.10 -4.72
N PHE A 81 10.03 8.07 -5.53
CA PHE A 81 10.97 6.96 -5.57
C PHE A 81 11.74 6.84 -4.25
N TYR A 82 12.42 7.91 -3.83
CA TYR A 82 13.29 7.90 -2.66
C TYR A 82 12.56 7.53 -1.37
N GLU A 83 11.46 8.22 -1.06
CA GLU A 83 10.73 8.00 0.19
C GLU A 83 10.14 6.59 0.25
N ASN A 84 9.53 6.09 -0.82
CA ASN A 84 8.97 4.73 -0.83
C ASN A 84 10.05 3.65 -0.74
N MET A 85 11.21 3.86 -1.37
CA MET A 85 12.36 2.98 -1.23
C MET A 85 12.88 2.97 0.21
N ALA A 86 13.11 4.14 0.80
CA ALA A 86 13.62 4.26 2.17
C ALA A 86 12.67 3.61 3.18
N ILE A 87 11.37 3.86 3.08
CA ILE A 87 10.36 3.24 3.94
C ILE A 87 10.43 1.70 3.84
N ALA A 88 10.42 1.16 2.63
CA ALA A 88 10.45 -0.29 2.42
C ALA A 88 11.75 -0.92 2.94
N LEU A 89 12.89 -0.36 2.59
CA LEU A 89 14.21 -0.85 3.02
C LEU A 89 14.32 -0.87 4.54
N ASN A 90 13.96 0.22 5.19
CA ASN A 90 14.10 0.36 6.63
C ASN A 90 13.15 -0.58 7.39
N VAL A 91 11.87 -0.61 7.02
CA VAL A 91 10.87 -1.41 7.74
C VAL A 91 11.07 -2.90 7.52
N ILE A 92 11.29 -3.35 6.28
CA ILE A 92 11.46 -4.79 5.98
C ILE A 92 12.74 -5.33 6.64
N ASN A 93 13.84 -4.57 6.58
CA ASN A 93 15.10 -5.00 7.22
C ASN A 93 15.00 -4.99 8.74
N ALA A 94 14.41 -3.96 9.34
CA ALA A 94 14.21 -3.91 10.80
C ALA A 94 13.28 -5.02 11.29
N ALA A 95 12.22 -5.33 10.55
CA ALA A 95 11.32 -6.44 10.85
C ALA A 95 12.07 -7.79 10.91
N TRP A 96 12.97 -8.03 9.95
CA TRP A 96 13.81 -9.24 9.95
C TRP A 96 14.78 -9.27 11.14
N LYS A 97 15.52 -8.19 11.36
CA LYS A 97 16.50 -8.10 12.47
C LYS A 97 15.86 -8.36 13.84
N ASN A 98 14.61 -7.97 14.02
CA ASN A 98 13.87 -8.09 15.27
C ASN A 98 12.90 -9.28 15.33
N GLY A 99 13.02 -10.23 14.41
CA GLY A 99 12.30 -11.49 14.48
C GLY A 99 10.78 -11.38 14.27
N VAL A 100 10.31 -10.38 13.53
CA VAL A 100 8.88 -10.24 13.18
C VAL A 100 8.38 -11.54 12.55
N LYS A 101 7.34 -12.13 13.13
CA LYS A 101 6.77 -13.42 12.72
C LYS A 101 6.20 -13.37 11.30
N LYS A 102 5.55 -12.25 10.95
CA LYS A 102 4.97 -12.06 9.63
C LYS A 102 4.79 -10.59 9.30
N LEU A 103 5.07 -10.23 8.05
CA LEU A 103 4.89 -8.88 7.52
C LEU A 103 4.00 -8.92 6.28
N LEU A 104 3.06 -7.97 6.19
CA LEU A 104 2.30 -7.70 4.99
C LEU A 104 2.76 -6.37 4.39
N ASN A 105 3.28 -6.43 3.15
CA ASN A 105 3.65 -5.27 2.35
C ASN A 105 2.52 -4.91 1.38
N LEU A 106 2.09 -3.66 1.39
CA LEU A 106 1.13 -3.14 0.41
C LEU A 106 1.85 -2.62 -0.83
N GLY A 107 1.67 -3.33 -1.93
CA GLY A 107 2.08 -2.91 -3.25
C GLY A 107 1.04 -2.00 -3.93
N SER A 108 1.00 -2.06 -5.26
CA SER A 108 0.05 -1.31 -6.08
C SER A 108 -0.03 -1.94 -7.47
N SER A 109 -1.17 -1.88 -8.13
CA SER A 109 -1.33 -2.37 -9.50
C SER A 109 -0.49 -1.62 -10.54
N CYS A 110 0.10 -0.46 -10.21
CA CYS A 110 1.03 0.26 -11.09
C CYS A 110 2.35 -0.47 -11.39
N ILE A 111 2.64 -1.57 -10.68
CA ILE A 111 3.82 -2.42 -10.94
C ILE A 111 3.76 -3.17 -12.27
N TYR A 112 2.58 -3.28 -12.86
CA TYR A 112 2.40 -4.00 -14.12
C TYR A 112 2.80 -3.14 -15.33
N PRO A 113 3.26 -3.79 -16.41
CA PRO A 113 3.52 -3.08 -17.66
C PRO A 113 2.29 -2.31 -18.12
N LYS A 114 2.52 -1.13 -18.69
CA LYS A 114 1.45 -0.25 -19.22
C LYS A 114 0.50 -0.96 -20.18
N LEU A 115 1.03 -1.86 -21.00
CA LEU A 115 0.28 -2.60 -22.02
C LEU A 115 0.10 -4.08 -21.66
N ALA A 116 0.13 -4.41 -20.37
CA ALA A 116 -0.15 -5.78 -19.93
C ALA A 116 -1.56 -6.23 -20.35
N PRO A 117 -1.74 -7.50 -20.75
CA PRO A 117 -3.05 -8.05 -21.04
C PRO A 117 -4.01 -7.93 -19.82
N GLN A 118 -5.31 -7.85 -20.11
CA GLN A 118 -6.37 -7.82 -19.10
C GLN A 118 -7.14 -9.14 -19.12
N PRO A 119 -7.52 -9.68 -17.94
CA PRO A 119 -7.23 -9.20 -16.58
C PRO A 119 -5.75 -9.34 -16.22
N LEU A 120 -5.25 -8.47 -15.32
CA LEU A 120 -3.87 -8.50 -14.83
C LEU A 120 -3.59 -9.79 -14.04
N LYS A 121 -2.48 -10.45 -14.37
CA LYS A 121 -1.99 -11.62 -13.64
C LYS A 121 -0.62 -11.36 -13.04
N GLU A 122 -0.32 -12.01 -11.93
CA GLU A 122 0.93 -11.86 -11.20
C GLU A 122 2.17 -12.15 -12.07
N GLU A 123 2.05 -13.09 -13.01
CA GLU A 123 3.12 -13.45 -13.97
C GLU A 123 3.52 -12.32 -14.94
N TYR A 124 2.73 -11.26 -15.03
CA TYR A 124 3.05 -10.12 -15.91
C TYR A 124 4.03 -9.13 -15.28
N LEU A 125 4.42 -9.32 -14.02
CA LEU A 125 5.42 -8.46 -13.38
C LEU A 125 6.74 -8.48 -14.18
N LEU A 126 7.26 -7.28 -14.50
CA LEU A 126 8.53 -7.09 -15.23
C LEU A 126 8.57 -7.65 -16.66
N THR A 127 7.44 -7.86 -17.30
CA THR A 127 7.37 -8.37 -18.69
C THR A 127 7.37 -7.27 -19.75
N GLY A 128 7.36 -5.99 -19.36
CA GLY A 128 7.37 -4.86 -20.28
C GLY A 128 7.54 -3.52 -19.57
N PRO A 129 7.55 -2.40 -20.34
CA PRO A 129 7.71 -1.05 -19.81
C PRO A 129 6.55 -0.64 -18.90
N LEU A 130 6.86 0.07 -17.83
CA LEU A 130 5.90 0.65 -16.89
C LEU A 130 5.21 1.90 -17.48
N GLU A 131 4.17 2.39 -16.80
CA GLU A 131 3.57 3.68 -17.11
C GLU A 131 4.53 4.82 -16.73
N PRO A 132 5.02 5.64 -17.69
CA PRO A 132 6.06 6.64 -17.41
C PRO A 132 5.67 7.68 -16.36
N THR A 133 4.37 7.99 -16.22
CA THR A 133 3.90 9.05 -15.31
C THR A 133 4.04 8.68 -13.83
N ASN A 134 4.19 7.40 -13.50
CA ASN A 134 4.36 6.92 -12.12
C ASN A 134 5.46 5.86 -11.98
N GLU A 135 6.38 5.79 -12.95
CA GLU A 135 7.43 4.77 -13.01
C GLU A 135 8.27 4.74 -11.73
N GLY A 136 8.69 5.90 -11.21
CA GLY A 136 9.50 5.97 -9.98
C GLY A 136 8.79 5.32 -8.77
N TYR A 137 7.51 5.59 -8.60
CA TYR A 137 6.69 4.94 -7.57
C TYR A 137 6.57 3.43 -7.82
N ALA A 138 6.29 3.04 -9.05
CA ALA A 138 6.12 1.64 -9.44
C ALA A 138 7.41 0.83 -9.19
N ILE A 139 8.57 1.35 -9.55
CA ILE A 139 9.88 0.70 -9.30
C ILE A 139 10.10 0.52 -7.80
N ALA A 140 9.82 1.53 -6.98
CA ALA A 140 9.95 1.40 -5.52
C ALA A 140 9.03 0.30 -4.97
N LYS A 141 7.81 0.18 -5.46
CA LYS A 141 6.88 -0.89 -5.07
C LYS A 141 7.33 -2.26 -5.55
N ILE A 142 7.86 -2.39 -6.77
CA ILE A 142 8.47 -3.63 -7.27
C ILE A 142 9.65 -4.05 -6.38
N ALA A 143 10.53 -3.10 -6.04
CA ALA A 143 11.68 -3.38 -5.18
C ALA A 143 11.26 -3.88 -3.79
N ALA A 144 10.21 -3.32 -3.20
CA ALA A 144 9.67 -3.77 -1.92
C ALA A 144 9.13 -5.22 -1.99
N ILE A 145 8.40 -5.58 -3.07
CA ILE A 145 7.92 -6.94 -3.31
C ILE A 145 9.10 -7.91 -3.43
N LYS A 146 10.08 -7.57 -4.27
CA LYS A 146 11.27 -8.40 -4.48
C LYS A 146 12.07 -8.57 -3.19
N MET A 147 12.20 -7.50 -2.40
CA MET A 147 12.86 -7.57 -1.11
C MET A 147 12.16 -8.56 -0.16
N CYS A 148 10.83 -8.50 -0.04
CA CYS A 148 10.07 -9.48 0.74
C CYS A 148 10.35 -10.92 0.27
N ALA A 149 10.31 -11.16 -1.05
CA ALA A 149 10.57 -12.49 -1.62
C ALA A 149 12.01 -12.96 -1.36
N TYR A 150 13.01 -12.08 -1.49
CA TYR A 150 14.40 -12.43 -1.22
C TYR A 150 14.63 -12.75 0.27
N TYR A 151 14.03 -11.98 1.18
CA TYR A 151 14.09 -12.25 2.62
C TYR A 151 13.42 -13.58 2.98
N ASN A 152 12.29 -13.91 2.35
CA ASN A 152 11.67 -15.21 2.51
C ASN A 152 12.57 -16.36 2.07
N ASN A 153 13.24 -16.21 0.93
CA ASN A 153 14.08 -17.26 0.36
C ASN A 153 15.41 -17.44 1.12
N GLU A 154 16.04 -16.33 1.51
CA GLU A 154 17.37 -16.36 2.15
C GLU A 154 17.30 -16.60 3.65
N PHE A 155 16.37 -15.96 4.33
CA PHE A 155 16.28 -15.96 5.79
C PHE A 155 15.09 -16.74 6.34
N GLY A 156 14.23 -17.29 5.49
CA GLY A 156 13.06 -18.06 5.93
C GLY A 156 11.99 -17.22 6.60
N THR A 157 11.92 -15.93 6.31
CA THR A 157 10.86 -15.05 6.82
C THR A 157 9.48 -15.42 6.24
N ASN A 158 8.43 -14.80 6.75
CA ASN A 158 7.06 -15.01 6.25
C ASN A 158 6.45 -13.65 5.84
N TYR A 159 6.98 -13.06 4.78
CA TYR A 159 6.58 -11.74 4.29
C TYR A 159 5.71 -11.91 3.04
N ILE A 160 4.49 -11.38 3.09
CA ILE A 160 3.52 -11.43 1.99
C ILE A 160 3.32 -10.06 1.39
N SER A 161 3.03 -10.00 0.08
CA SER A 161 2.76 -8.74 -0.61
C SER A 161 1.41 -8.78 -1.30
N LEU A 162 0.61 -7.70 -1.16
CA LEU A 162 -0.70 -7.55 -1.77
C LEU A 162 -0.69 -6.44 -2.81
N MET A 163 -1.27 -6.70 -3.99
CA MET A 163 -1.42 -5.73 -5.08
C MET A 163 -2.88 -5.33 -5.19
N PRO A 164 -3.31 -4.27 -4.49
CA PRO A 164 -4.68 -3.79 -4.63
C PRO A 164 -4.88 -3.07 -5.97
N THR A 165 -6.12 -3.12 -6.46
CA THR A 165 -6.63 -2.22 -7.50
C THR A 165 -6.82 -0.79 -6.96
N ASN A 166 -7.51 0.10 -7.69
CA ASN A 166 -7.73 1.46 -7.21
C ASN A 166 -8.64 1.46 -5.98
N LEU A 167 -8.18 2.10 -4.93
CA LEU A 167 -8.87 2.11 -3.64
C LEU A 167 -9.66 3.39 -3.44
N TYR A 168 -10.73 3.28 -2.70
CA TYR A 168 -11.54 4.39 -2.21
C TYR A 168 -12.15 4.06 -0.85
N GLY A 169 -12.61 5.05 -0.13
CA GLY A 169 -13.30 4.83 1.16
C GLY A 169 -13.14 5.96 2.16
N THR A 170 -13.46 5.63 3.41
CA THR A 170 -13.40 6.59 4.52
C THR A 170 -11.97 7.04 4.79
N GLY A 171 -11.76 8.37 4.82
CA GLY A 171 -10.45 8.97 5.05
C GLY A 171 -9.60 9.15 3.78
N ASP A 172 -10.23 9.04 2.60
CA ASP A 172 -9.53 9.29 1.33
C ASP A 172 -9.11 10.76 1.18
N ASN A 173 -8.17 10.99 0.27
CA ASN A 173 -7.63 12.31 -0.03
C ASN A 173 -8.44 12.98 -1.15
N TYR A 174 -9.04 14.13 -0.87
CA TYR A 174 -9.82 14.92 -1.82
C TYR A 174 -9.08 16.15 -2.35
N ASP A 175 -7.77 16.27 -2.15
CA ASP A 175 -7.00 17.38 -2.68
C ASP A 175 -7.00 17.40 -4.21
N PRO A 176 -7.27 18.54 -4.89
CA PRO A 176 -7.45 18.57 -6.35
C PRO A 176 -6.21 18.16 -7.16
N PHE A 177 -5.01 18.28 -6.58
CA PHE A 177 -3.75 18.01 -7.26
C PHE A 177 -3.18 16.62 -6.92
N THR A 178 -3.34 16.18 -5.67
CA THR A 178 -2.71 14.96 -5.17
C THR A 178 -3.65 13.76 -5.09
N SER A 179 -4.97 13.97 -5.17
CA SER A 179 -5.93 12.87 -5.05
C SER A 179 -5.96 11.93 -6.26
N HIS A 180 -6.41 10.71 -6.02
CA HIS A 180 -6.73 9.75 -7.08
C HIS A 180 -8.03 10.11 -7.82
N VAL A 181 -8.30 9.38 -8.90
CA VAL A 181 -9.38 9.73 -9.84
C VAL A 181 -10.77 9.81 -9.21
N LEU A 182 -11.15 8.83 -8.36
CA LEU A 182 -12.51 8.79 -7.79
C LEU A 182 -12.77 9.94 -6.80
N PRO A 183 -11.93 10.19 -5.78
CA PRO A 183 -12.11 11.34 -4.89
C PRO A 183 -11.98 12.67 -5.63
N ALA A 184 -11.11 12.80 -6.64
CA ALA A 184 -11.03 13.99 -7.48
C ALA A 184 -12.34 14.25 -8.23
N MET A 185 -12.96 13.22 -8.80
CA MET A 185 -14.25 13.35 -9.50
C MET A 185 -15.37 13.73 -8.52
N ILE A 186 -15.46 13.09 -7.37
CA ILE A 186 -16.47 13.43 -6.34
C ILE A 186 -16.36 14.91 -5.97
N ARG A 187 -15.16 15.39 -5.69
CA ARG A 187 -14.93 16.80 -5.35
C ARG A 187 -15.29 17.75 -6.49
N LYS A 188 -14.84 17.48 -7.73
CA LYS A 188 -15.13 18.30 -8.90
C LYS A 188 -16.64 18.39 -9.17
N ILE A 189 -17.36 17.27 -9.06
CA ILE A 189 -18.81 17.24 -9.28
C ILE A 189 -19.52 18.04 -8.18
N HIS A 190 -19.12 17.87 -6.92
CA HIS A 190 -19.69 18.62 -5.80
C HIS A 190 -19.49 20.12 -5.97
N GLU A 191 -18.25 20.57 -6.20
CA GLU A 191 -17.95 22.01 -6.37
C GLU A 191 -18.62 22.62 -7.61
N ALA A 192 -18.70 21.88 -8.71
CA ALA A 192 -19.41 22.34 -9.93
C ALA A 192 -20.92 22.51 -9.69
N LYS A 193 -21.54 21.59 -8.96
CA LYS A 193 -22.94 21.68 -8.55
C LYS A 193 -23.20 22.91 -7.69
N GLU A 194 -22.35 23.16 -6.67
CA GLU A 194 -22.48 24.34 -5.80
C GLU A 194 -22.33 25.67 -6.56
N LYS A 195 -21.45 25.70 -7.58
CA LYS A 195 -21.19 26.91 -8.40
C LYS A 195 -22.09 27.03 -9.62
N GLY A 196 -22.94 26.06 -9.92
CA GLY A 196 -23.75 26.01 -11.14
C GLY A 196 -22.90 25.97 -12.42
N GLN A 197 -21.74 25.31 -12.40
CA GLN A 197 -20.76 25.25 -13.50
C GLN A 197 -20.65 23.85 -14.07
N PRO A 198 -20.22 23.69 -15.36
CA PRO A 198 -19.92 22.38 -15.93
C PRO A 198 -18.73 21.72 -15.20
N VAL A 199 -18.78 20.38 -15.12
CA VAL A 199 -17.65 19.57 -14.64
C VAL A 199 -16.65 19.35 -15.78
N VAL A 200 -15.39 19.69 -15.54
CA VAL A 200 -14.30 19.41 -16.50
C VAL A 200 -13.56 18.14 -16.05
N LEU A 201 -13.67 17.09 -16.85
CA LEU A 201 -12.96 15.83 -16.68
C LEU A 201 -11.74 15.79 -17.62
N TRP A 202 -10.69 15.10 -17.20
CA TRP A 202 -9.51 14.88 -18.02
C TRP A 202 -9.65 13.61 -18.85
N GLY A 203 -9.07 13.65 -20.06
CA GLY A 203 -9.10 12.52 -20.99
C GLY A 203 -10.40 12.43 -21.81
N ASP A 204 -10.56 11.34 -22.50
CA ASP A 204 -11.65 11.07 -23.45
C ASP A 204 -12.72 10.10 -22.91
N GLY A 205 -12.54 9.60 -21.68
CA GLY A 205 -13.46 8.67 -21.04
C GLY A 205 -13.27 7.19 -21.42
N THR A 206 -12.26 6.86 -22.24
CA THR A 206 -12.01 5.47 -22.66
C THR A 206 -11.35 4.59 -21.60
N PRO A 207 -10.47 5.09 -20.67
CA PRO A 207 -9.83 4.22 -19.69
C PRO A 207 -10.81 3.65 -18.67
N LEU A 208 -10.85 2.33 -18.57
CA LEU A 208 -11.58 1.61 -17.52
C LEU A 208 -10.71 1.46 -16.27
N ARG A 209 -11.33 1.44 -15.10
CA ARG A 209 -10.67 1.22 -13.82
C ARG A 209 -11.53 0.35 -12.93
N GLU A 210 -10.89 -0.61 -12.30
CA GLU A 210 -11.49 -1.37 -11.21
C GLU A 210 -11.31 -0.62 -9.89
N PHE A 211 -12.34 -0.62 -9.06
CA PHE A 211 -12.32 0.01 -7.73
C PHE A 211 -12.66 -0.98 -6.63
N LEU A 212 -11.95 -0.89 -5.52
CA LEU A 212 -12.18 -1.71 -4.32
C LEU A 212 -12.30 -0.81 -3.09
N HIS A 213 -13.26 -1.07 -2.22
CA HIS A 213 -13.38 -0.31 -0.97
C HIS A 213 -12.24 -0.65 -0.02
N ALA A 214 -11.71 0.36 0.68
CA ALA A 214 -10.56 0.17 1.57
C ALA A 214 -10.84 -0.81 2.73
N ASP A 215 -12.09 -0.89 3.20
CA ASP A 215 -12.47 -1.85 4.24
C ASP A 215 -12.49 -3.29 3.71
N ASP A 216 -12.86 -3.52 2.43
CA ASP A 216 -12.79 -4.84 1.81
C ASP A 216 -11.33 -5.29 1.63
N LEU A 217 -10.44 -4.37 1.21
CA LEU A 217 -9.01 -4.66 1.20
C LEU A 217 -8.47 -4.95 2.59
N ALA A 218 -8.89 -4.21 3.61
CA ALA A 218 -8.47 -4.44 4.99
C ALA A 218 -8.91 -5.82 5.51
N ASP A 219 -10.15 -6.23 5.19
CA ASP A 219 -10.65 -7.55 5.54
C ASP A 219 -9.82 -8.67 4.87
N ALA A 220 -9.54 -8.53 3.57
CA ALA A 220 -8.67 -9.45 2.83
C ALA A 220 -7.25 -9.48 3.42
N ALA A 221 -6.66 -8.31 3.73
CA ALA A 221 -5.32 -8.21 4.29
C ALA A 221 -5.21 -8.91 5.66
N VAL A 222 -6.17 -8.67 6.56
CA VAL A 222 -6.19 -9.32 7.88
C VAL A 222 -6.43 -10.82 7.73
N MET A 223 -7.36 -11.25 6.87
CA MET A 223 -7.61 -12.67 6.59
C MET A 223 -6.36 -13.38 6.06
N LEU A 224 -5.62 -12.78 5.14
CA LEU A 224 -4.38 -13.33 4.60
C LEU A 224 -3.28 -13.40 5.68
N MET A 225 -3.19 -12.41 6.54
CA MET A 225 -2.26 -12.44 7.67
C MET A 225 -2.59 -13.54 8.69
N GLU A 226 -3.87 -13.85 8.89
CA GLU A 226 -4.31 -14.91 9.82
C GLU A 226 -4.10 -16.31 9.26
N ARG A 227 -4.35 -16.54 7.96
CA ARG A 227 -4.58 -17.88 7.40
C ARG A 227 -3.54 -18.37 6.42
N TYR A 228 -2.83 -17.50 5.71
CA TYR A 228 -1.95 -17.87 4.59
C TYR A 228 -0.52 -17.41 4.82
N ASN A 229 0.45 -18.20 4.40
CA ASN A 229 1.86 -17.90 4.45
C ASN A 229 2.38 -17.53 3.03
N TYR A 230 3.61 -17.02 2.94
CA TYR A 230 4.18 -16.69 1.63
C TYR A 230 4.25 -17.89 0.67
N LYS A 231 4.40 -19.11 1.20
CA LYS A 231 4.40 -20.35 0.39
C LYS A 231 3.05 -20.66 -0.25
N ASP A 232 1.97 -20.20 0.35
CA ASP A 232 0.60 -20.37 -0.15
C ASP A 232 0.26 -19.31 -1.20
N ILE A 233 0.81 -18.10 -1.07
CA ILE A 233 0.51 -16.93 -1.90
C ILE A 233 1.50 -16.80 -3.07
N GLY A 234 2.76 -17.19 -2.87
CA GLY A 234 3.85 -16.90 -3.78
C GLY A 234 4.47 -15.52 -3.51
N GLU A 235 5.05 -14.91 -4.54
CA GLU A 235 5.78 -13.65 -4.41
C GLU A 235 4.86 -12.48 -3.99
N PHE A 236 3.65 -12.46 -4.54
CA PHE A 236 2.57 -11.52 -4.20
C PHE A 236 1.23 -12.03 -4.76
N ILE A 237 0.15 -11.39 -4.35
CA ILE A 237 -1.21 -11.70 -4.80
C ILE A 237 -1.99 -10.43 -5.17
N ASN A 238 -2.74 -10.47 -6.26
CA ASN A 238 -3.67 -9.42 -6.64
C ASN A 238 -4.92 -9.44 -5.75
N VAL A 239 -5.39 -8.25 -5.38
CA VAL A 239 -6.63 -8.09 -4.61
C VAL A 239 -7.52 -7.06 -5.30
N GLY A 240 -8.63 -7.53 -5.82
CA GLY A 240 -9.61 -6.75 -6.56
C GLY A 240 -11.03 -7.25 -6.31
N SER A 241 -12.00 -6.61 -6.96
CA SER A 241 -13.42 -6.99 -6.90
C SER A 241 -13.73 -8.23 -7.76
N GLY A 242 -12.88 -8.54 -8.74
CA GLY A 242 -13.08 -9.61 -9.70
C GLY A 242 -14.10 -9.28 -10.79
N GLN A 243 -14.41 -8.00 -11.02
CA GLN A 243 -15.37 -7.51 -12.02
C GLN A 243 -14.71 -6.66 -13.10
#